data_92051dcc39c635dec0dfb4601c1a44d0
#
_entry.id   92051dcc39c635dec0dfb4601c1a44d0
#
_cell.length_a   1.000
_cell.length_b   1.000
_cell.length_c   1.000
_cell.angle_alpha   90.00
_cell.angle_beta   90.00
_cell.angle_gamma   90.00
#
_symmetry.space_group_name_H-M   'P 1'
#
loop_
_entity.id
_entity.type
_entity.pdbx_description
1 polymer ?
#
loop_
_entity_poly.entity_id
_entity_poly.type
_entity_poly.pdbx_seq_one_letter_code
_entity_poly.pdbx_strand_id
1 'polypeptide(L)'
;MPIPAPRTARLRPIRPRVLLPVAALTMPSVALAHGGEGLSAAEAWTAWNLTPEISGPILLILAVYLRGAWRRRSVTGPVPALRHVLFGGGILALFLSLQSPVDPMGERLFLAHQIQHLLLRMVGPMLVVLSRPQGLLIAGLPEFLRKWLVAPLMTDGAVSGLYRRLTGPVTAFVIFLLSLYFWQIPPIHN
;
A
#
# COMPACT_ATOMS: atom_id res chain seq x y z
N MET A 1 18.61 -61.24 -2.36
CA MET A 1 17.81 -60.12 -1.83
C MET A 1 17.61 -59.12 -2.94
N PRO A 2 16.39 -58.90 -3.44
CA PRO A 2 16.13 -57.91 -4.47
C PRO A 2 15.92 -56.54 -3.85
N ILE A 3 16.54 -55.53 -4.45
CA ILE A 3 16.46 -54.10 -4.09
C ILE A 3 15.07 -53.58 -4.49
N PRO A 4 14.31 -52.91 -3.61
CA PRO A 4 13.02 -52.34 -3.98
C PRO A 4 13.21 -51.08 -4.84
N ALA A 5 12.40 -50.97 -5.93
CA ALA A 5 12.39 -49.87 -6.85
C ALA A 5 11.88 -48.57 -6.19
N PRO A 6 12.37 -47.38 -6.63
CA PRO A 6 11.97 -46.10 -6.07
C PRO A 6 10.51 -45.78 -6.42
N ARG A 7 9.74 -45.42 -5.40
CA ARG A 7 8.37 -44.95 -5.54
C ARG A 7 8.36 -43.56 -6.22
N THR A 8 7.86 -43.50 -7.43
CA THR A 8 7.57 -42.23 -8.12
C THR A 8 6.45 -41.49 -7.40
N ALA A 9 6.78 -40.35 -6.80
CA ALA A 9 5.80 -39.45 -6.22
C ALA A 9 4.94 -38.85 -7.34
N ARG A 10 3.67 -39.26 -7.41
CA ARG A 10 2.69 -38.63 -8.31
C ARG A 10 2.40 -37.22 -7.81
N LEU A 11 2.83 -36.22 -8.56
CA LEU A 11 2.43 -34.83 -8.36
C LEU A 11 0.92 -34.72 -8.58
N ARG A 12 0.17 -34.32 -7.58
CA ARG A 12 -1.25 -34.00 -7.68
C ARG A 12 -1.43 -32.77 -8.56
N PRO A 13 -2.32 -32.77 -9.56
CA PRO A 13 -2.58 -31.61 -10.38
C PRO A 13 -3.20 -30.50 -9.50
N ILE A 14 -2.62 -29.30 -9.58
CA ILE A 14 -3.12 -28.09 -8.94
C ILE A 14 -4.46 -27.75 -9.60
N ARG A 15 -5.53 -27.75 -8.81
CA ARG A 15 -6.88 -27.43 -9.32
C ARG A 15 -6.93 -25.96 -9.74
N PRO A 16 -7.37 -25.63 -10.97
CA PRO A 16 -7.33 -24.25 -11.50
C PRO A 16 -8.36 -23.28 -10.88
N ARG A 17 -9.02 -23.67 -9.78
CA ARG A 17 -10.07 -22.86 -9.15
C ARG A 17 -9.56 -21.68 -8.30
N VAL A 18 -8.26 -21.59 -8.03
CA VAL A 18 -7.69 -20.54 -7.18
C VAL A 18 -7.20 -19.33 -7.99
N LEU A 19 -7.06 -19.45 -9.31
CA LEU A 19 -6.52 -18.39 -10.17
C LEU A 19 -7.59 -17.38 -10.68
N LEU A 20 -8.87 -17.72 -10.63
CA LEU A 20 -9.96 -16.86 -11.13
C LEU A 20 -10.22 -15.57 -10.31
N PRO A 21 -10.09 -15.53 -8.96
CA PRO A 21 -10.35 -14.29 -8.24
C PRO A 21 -9.21 -13.27 -8.32
N VAL A 22 -7.98 -13.68 -8.69
CA VAL A 22 -6.84 -12.76 -8.79
C VAL A 22 -6.86 -11.99 -10.12
N ALA A 23 -7.33 -12.63 -11.20
CA ALA A 23 -7.46 -11.98 -12.50
C ALA A 23 -8.55 -10.90 -12.57
N ALA A 24 -9.58 -11.00 -11.71
CA ALA A 24 -10.65 -9.99 -11.63
C ALA A 24 -10.20 -8.68 -10.95
N LEU A 25 -9.10 -8.71 -10.18
CA LEU A 25 -8.53 -7.53 -9.51
C LEU A 25 -7.56 -6.73 -10.40
N THR A 26 -7.21 -7.24 -11.58
CA THR A 26 -6.24 -6.62 -12.49
C THR A 26 -6.86 -6.05 -13.75
N MET A 27 -8.20 -5.97 -13.86
CA MET A 27 -8.80 -5.22 -14.95
C MET A 27 -8.50 -3.74 -14.74
N PRO A 28 -7.73 -3.09 -15.65
CA PRO A 28 -7.64 -1.65 -15.62
C PRO A 28 -9.05 -1.11 -15.87
N SER A 29 -9.67 -0.53 -14.84
CA SER A 29 -10.81 0.34 -15.06
C SER A 29 -10.32 1.40 -16.04
N VAL A 30 -10.97 1.50 -17.20
CA VAL A 30 -10.69 2.58 -18.16
C VAL A 30 -10.94 3.86 -17.38
N ALA A 31 -9.86 4.48 -16.92
CA ALA A 31 -9.90 5.82 -16.40
C ALA A 31 -10.33 6.69 -17.58
N LEU A 32 -11.61 6.95 -17.69
CA LEU A 32 -12.12 8.00 -18.55
C LEU A 32 -11.52 9.29 -17.97
N ALA A 33 -10.47 9.76 -18.61
CA ALA A 33 -9.99 11.11 -18.42
C ALA A 33 -11.16 12.01 -18.81
N HIS A 34 -11.91 12.46 -17.83
CA HIS A 34 -13.02 13.38 -18.02
C HIS A 34 -12.44 14.75 -18.39
N GLY A 35 -12.20 14.94 -19.67
CA GLY A 35 -12.22 16.26 -20.30
C GLY A 35 -13.66 16.77 -20.27
N GLY A 36 -14.23 16.96 -19.08
CA GLY A 36 -15.57 17.49 -18.87
C GLY A 36 -15.53 19.02 -18.82
N GLU A 37 -16.58 19.63 -19.35
CA GLU A 37 -16.89 21.05 -19.36
C GLU A 37 -16.54 21.74 -18.03
N GLY A 38 -16.06 22.98 -18.12
CA GLY A 38 -15.44 23.70 -17.01
C GLY A 38 -16.29 23.81 -15.75
N LEU A 39 -16.07 22.92 -14.78
CA LEU A 39 -16.59 23.10 -13.41
C LEU A 39 -16.19 24.49 -12.91
N SER A 40 -17.15 25.27 -12.45
CA SER A 40 -16.86 26.55 -11.78
C SER A 40 -16.02 26.29 -10.51
N ALA A 41 -15.29 27.29 -10.04
CA ALA A 41 -14.52 27.14 -8.80
C ALA A 41 -15.40 26.71 -7.61
N ALA A 42 -16.66 27.12 -7.58
CA ALA A 42 -17.64 26.72 -6.56
C ALA A 42 -18.01 25.24 -6.66
N GLU A 43 -18.18 24.71 -7.88
CA GLU A 43 -18.50 23.28 -8.10
C GLU A 43 -17.28 22.39 -7.79
N ALA A 44 -16.06 22.88 -8.04
CA ALA A 44 -14.85 22.14 -7.73
C ALA A 44 -14.71 21.80 -6.23
N TRP A 45 -15.17 22.68 -5.32
CA TRP A 45 -15.13 22.40 -3.88
C TRP A 45 -16.08 21.29 -3.42
N THR A 46 -17.11 20.99 -4.19
CA THR A 46 -18.07 19.90 -3.89
C THR A 46 -17.77 18.61 -4.63
N ALA A 47 -16.78 18.62 -5.52
CA ALA A 47 -16.40 17.49 -6.36
C ALA A 47 -15.55 16.47 -5.57
N TRP A 48 -16.20 15.67 -4.72
CA TRP A 48 -15.58 14.54 -4.07
C TRP A 48 -15.64 13.31 -4.99
N ASN A 49 -14.47 12.77 -5.31
CA ASN A 49 -14.37 11.59 -6.17
C ASN A 49 -14.02 10.34 -5.32
N LEU A 50 -15.04 9.77 -4.68
CA LEU A 50 -14.86 8.59 -3.83
C LEU A 50 -14.80 7.32 -4.68
N THR A 51 -13.60 6.95 -5.12
CA THR A 51 -13.37 5.73 -5.89
C THR A 51 -13.09 4.55 -4.94
N PRO A 52 -13.79 3.42 -5.10
CA PRO A 52 -13.60 2.24 -4.26
C PRO A 52 -12.18 1.67 -4.31
N GLU A 53 -11.49 1.82 -5.44
CA GLU A 53 -10.13 1.35 -5.66
C GLU A 53 -9.11 2.04 -4.75
N ILE A 54 -9.38 3.28 -4.35
CA ILE A 54 -8.52 4.06 -3.44
C ILE A 54 -9.05 3.97 -2.01
N SER A 55 -10.36 4.16 -1.82
CA SER A 55 -10.99 4.12 -0.50
C SER A 55 -10.89 2.75 0.15
N GLY A 56 -11.04 1.67 -0.62
CA GLY A 56 -10.99 0.29 -0.13
C GLY A 56 -9.65 -0.06 0.55
N PRO A 57 -8.50 0.08 -0.12
CA PRO A 57 -7.19 -0.13 0.50
C PRO A 57 -6.92 0.77 1.71
N ILE A 58 -7.33 2.04 1.66
CA ILE A 58 -7.18 2.97 2.79
C ILE A 58 -7.96 2.48 4.01
N LEU A 59 -9.23 2.11 3.85
CA LEU A 59 -10.05 1.56 4.91
C LEU A 59 -9.51 0.23 5.44
N LEU A 60 -9.02 -0.63 4.55
CA LEU A 60 -8.42 -1.90 4.94
C LEU A 60 -7.16 -1.70 5.80
N ILE A 61 -6.26 -0.81 5.38
CA ILE A 61 -5.04 -0.50 6.15
C ILE A 61 -5.41 0.08 7.52
N LEU A 62 -6.38 0.98 7.56
CA LEU A 62 -6.88 1.57 8.80
C LEU A 62 -7.49 0.50 9.72
N ALA A 63 -8.33 -0.39 9.19
CA ALA A 63 -8.93 -1.49 9.94
C ALA A 63 -7.88 -2.45 10.51
N VAL A 64 -6.88 -2.84 9.71
CA VAL A 64 -5.76 -3.68 10.15
C VAL A 64 -4.95 -2.99 11.25
N TYR A 65 -4.67 -1.69 11.10
CA TYR A 65 -3.95 -0.91 12.10
C TYR A 65 -4.72 -0.83 13.43
N LEU A 66 -6.00 -0.50 13.39
CA LEU A 66 -6.85 -0.41 14.59
C LEU A 66 -6.99 -1.77 15.28
N ARG A 67 -7.19 -2.84 14.51
CA ARG A 67 -7.19 -4.21 15.05
C ARG A 67 -5.87 -4.56 15.73
N GLY A 68 -4.74 -4.17 15.13
CA GLY A 68 -3.43 -4.41 15.71
C GLY A 68 -3.20 -3.60 16.99
N ALA A 69 -3.63 -2.35 17.02
CA ALA A 69 -3.58 -1.50 18.20
C ALA A 69 -4.42 -2.08 19.34
N TRP A 70 -5.63 -2.56 19.03
CA TRP A 70 -6.50 -3.20 20.02
C TRP A 70 -5.91 -4.51 20.57
N ARG A 71 -5.41 -5.39 19.71
CA ARG A 71 -4.74 -6.64 20.12
C ARG A 71 -3.50 -6.40 20.97
N ARG A 72 -2.71 -5.40 20.60
CA ARG A 72 -1.48 -5.09 21.33
C ARG A 72 -1.76 -4.47 22.70
N ARG A 73 -2.85 -3.72 22.86
CA ARG A 73 -3.24 -3.10 24.12
C ARG A 73 -3.37 -4.13 25.26
N SER A 74 -3.88 -5.32 24.95
CA SER A 74 -4.07 -6.39 25.94
C SER A 74 -2.78 -7.12 26.31
N VAL A 75 -1.72 -7.00 25.51
CA VAL A 75 -0.46 -7.75 25.72
C VAL A 75 0.67 -6.87 26.25
N THR A 76 0.86 -5.68 25.67
CA THR A 76 2.02 -4.80 25.95
C THR A 76 1.63 -3.41 26.43
N GLY A 77 0.33 -3.18 26.68
CA GLY A 77 -0.20 -1.88 27.09
C GLY A 77 -0.57 -0.95 25.93
N PRO A 78 -1.12 0.23 26.24
CA PRO A 78 -1.62 1.17 25.25
C PRO A 78 -0.50 1.75 24.38
N VAL A 79 -0.81 1.92 23.11
CA VAL A 79 0.08 2.60 22.15
C VAL A 79 0.02 4.11 22.42
N PRO A 80 1.14 4.84 22.40
CA PRO A 80 1.15 6.29 22.59
C PRO A 80 0.21 7.01 21.60
N ALA A 81 -0.59 7.95 22.10
CA ALA A 81 -1.58 8.70 21.29
C ALA A 81 -0.94 9.38 20.08
N LEU A 82 0.30 9.89 20.22
CA LEU A 82 1.05 10.51 19.12
C LEU A 82 1.18 9.58 17.90
N ARG A 83 1.39 8.28 18.13
CA ARG A 83 1.47 7.33 17.01
C ARG A 83 0.16 7.18 16.25
N HIS A 84 -0.97 7.23 16.97
CA HIS A 84 -2.28 7.20 16.32
C HIS A 84 -2.55 8.48 15.54
N VAL A 85 -2.18 9.64 16.10
CA VAL A 85 -2.31 10.94 15.43
C VAL A 85 -1.43 11.01 14.16
N LEU A 86 -0.18 10.58 14.26
CA LEU A 86 0.73 10.57 13.09
C LEU A 86 0.24 9.60 12.00
N PHE A 87 -0.19 8.40 12.39
CA PHE A 87 -0.71 7.43 11.41
C PHE A 87 -2.00 7.93 10.77
N GLY A 88 -2.98 8.35 11.58
CA GLY A 88 -4.25 8.88 11.09
C GLY A 88 -4.06 10.14 10.24
N GLY A 89 -3.20 11.06 10.66
CA GLY A 89 -2.86 12.26 9.89
C GLY A 89 -2.21 11.94 8.56
N GLY A 90 -1.30 10.96 8.52
CA GLY A 90 -0.69 10.50 7.28
C GLY A 90 -1.69 9.86 6.31
N ILE A 91 -2.55 8.97 6.81
CA ILE A 91 -3.62 8.35 6.02
C ILE A 91 -4.63 9.40 5.55
N LEU A 92 -4.99 10.36 6.39
CA LEU A 92 -5.88 11.46 6.02
C LEU A 92 -5.26 12.35 4.93
N ALA A 93 -3.97 12.68 5.02
CA ALA A 93 -3.27 13.44 4.00
C ALA A 93 -3.29 12.72 2.64
N LEU A 94 -3.04 11.41 2.62
CA LEU A 94 -3.13 10.59 1.42
C LEU A 94 -4.56 10.54 0.87
N PHE A 95 -5.54 10.37 1.73
CA PHE A 95 -6.95 10.34 1.35
C PHE A 95 -7.38 11.68 0.74
N LEU A 96 -7.05 12.80 1.41
CA LEU A 96 -7.41 14.13 0.92
C LEU A 96 -6.74 14.46 -0.42
N SER A 97 -5.49 14.03 -0.61
CA SER A 97 -4.78 14.29 -1.88
C SER A 97 -5.38 13.53 -3.08
N LEU A 98 -6.03 12.39 -2.84
CA LEU A 98 -6.51 11.50 -3.91
C LEU A 98 -8.03 11.52 -4.12
N GLN A 99 -8.80 11.91 -3.11
CA GLN A 99 -10.26 11.74 -3.12
C GLN A 99 -11.03 13.03 -2.81
N SER A 100 -10.31 14.09 -2.40
CA SER A 100 -10.95 15.37 -2.11
C SER A 100 -10.99 16.26 -3.34
N PRO A 101 -11.70 17.40 -3.27
CA PRO A 101 -11.68 18.43 -4.31
C PRO A 101 -10.30 18.93 -4.73
N VAL A 102 -9.25 18.65 -3.97
CA VAL A 102 -7.86 18.98 -4.33
C VAL A 102 -7.44 18.30 -5.64
N ASP A 103 -7.95 17.10 -5.91
CA ASP A 103 -7.64 16.35 -7.13
C ASP A 103 -8.18 17.05 -8.39
N PRO A 104 -9.48 17.30 -8.59
CA PRO A 104 -9.98 18.03 -9.74
C PRO A 104 -9.53 19.50 -9.78
N MET A 105 -9.22 20.12 -8.64
CA MET A 105 -8.63 21.46 -8.61
C MET A 105 -7.17 21.45 -9.05
N GLY A 106 -6.44 20.37 -8.79
CA GLY A 106 -5.05 20.18 -9.21
C GLY A 106 -4.89 20.16 -10.73
N GLU A 107 -5.90 19.71 -11.47
CA GLU A 107 -5.89 19.76 -12.93
C GLU A 107 -5.97 21.18 -13.50
N ARG A 108 -6.41 22.16 -12.73
CA ARG A 108 -6.68 23.54 -13.15
C ARG A 108 -5.83 24.59 -12.48
N LEU A 109 -5.52 24.38 -11.20
CA LEU A 109 -4.78 25.33 -10.37
C LEU A 109 -3.41 24.75 -10.04
N PHE A 110 -2.36 25.39 -10.55
CA PHE A 110 -0.99 24.98 -10.25
C PHE A 110 -0.71 24.88 -8.75
N LEU A 111 -1.27 25.78 -7.94
CA LEU A 111 -1.12 25.72 -6.48
C LEU A 111 -1.77 24.46 -5.88
N ALA A 112 -2.99 24.11 -6.29
CA ALA A 112 -3.68 22.90 -5.84
C ALA A 112 -2.88 21.66 -6.23
N HIS A 113 -2.35 21.60 -7.44
CA HIS A 113 -1.47 20.55 -7.92
C HIS A 113 -0.21 20.39 -7.06
N GLN A 114 0.43 21.50 -6.70
CA GLN A 114 1.61 21.46 -5.81
C GLN A 114 1.25 21.00 -4.40
N ILE A 115 0.12 21.42 -3.85
CA ILE A 115 -0.38 20.96 -2.54
C ILE A 115 -0.67 19.45 -2.59
N GLN A 116 -1.31 18.98 -3.64
CA GLN A 116 -1.58 17.54 -3.85
C GLN A 116 -0.28 16.74 -3.84
N HIS A 117 0.72 17.16 -4.60
CA HIS A 117 2.03 16.50 -4.62
C HIS A 117 2.74 16.56 -3.27
N LEU A 118 2.65 17.68 -2.56
CA LEU A 118 3.24 17.82 -1.23
C LEU A 118 2.60 16.83 -0.24
N LEU A 119 1.27 16.72 -0.23
CA LEU A 119 0.54 15.80 0.63
C LEU A 119 0.84 14.35 0.27
N LEU A 120 0.82 14.01 -1.03
CA LEU A 120 0.96 12.65 -1.51
C LEU A 120 2.39 12.12 -1.38
N ARG A 121 3.40 12.94 -1.72
CA ARG A 121 4.80 12.51 -1.82
C ARG A 121 5.61 12.77 -0.55
N MET A 122 5.23 13.76 0.25
CA MET A 122 6.02 14.15 1.42
C MET A 122 5.25 13.97 2.72
N VAL A 123 4.18 14.73 2.94
CA VAL A 123 3.51 14.81 4.24
C VAL A 123 2.89 13.46 4.63
N GLY A 124 2.10 12.86 3.74
CA GLY A 124 1.43 11.59 3.99
C GLY A 124 2.41 10.47 4.34
N PRO A 125 3.35 10.12 3.45
CA PRO A 125 4.33 9.06 3.71
C PRO A 125 5.21 9.34 4.93
N MET A 126 5.64 10.60 5.13
CA MET A 126 6.46 10.99 6.27
C MET A 126 5.74 10.72 7.59
N LEU A 127 4.49 11.15 7.73
CA LEU A 127 3.69 10.95 8.94
C LEU A 127 3.44 9.45 9.21
N VAL A 128 3.15 8.68 8.15
CA VAL A 128 2.99 7.23 8.26
C VAL A 128 4.28 6.57 8.75
N VAL A 129 5.44 6.91 8.17
CA VAL A 129 6.73 6.34 8.59
C VAL A 129 7.08 6.72 10.04
N LEU A 130 6.88 7.98 10.43
CA LEU A 130 7.13 8.47 11.79
C LEU A 130 6.25 7.76 12.83
N SER A 131 5.05 7.33 12.47
CA SER A 131 4.17 6.57 13.35
C SER A 131 4.68 5.17 13.69
N ARG A 132 5.64 4.64 12.91
CA ARG A 132 6.18 3.26 13.02
C ARG A 132 5.08 2.20 13.06
N PRO A 133 4.23 2.11 12.04
CA PRO A 133 3.01 1.30 12.09
C PRO A 133 3.27 -0.19 11.94
N GLN A 134 4.48 -0.63 11.52
CA GLN A 134 4.80 -2.00 11.09
C GLN A 134 4.38 -3.04 12.13
N GLY A 135 4.75 -2.84 13.40
CA GLY A 135 4.41 -3.78 14.46
C GLY A 135 2.90 -3.90 14.72
N LEU A 136 2.14 -2.81 14.54
CA LEU A 136 0.70 -2.80 14.68
C LEU A 136 0.01 -3.44 13.46
N LEU A 137 0.47 -3.13 12.27
CA LEU A 137 -0.04 -3.75 11.04
C LEU A 137 0.16 -5.27 11.06
N ILE A 138 1.36 -5.75 11.43
CA ILE A 138 1.63 -7.18 11.57
C ILE A 138 0.73 -7.83 12.63
N ALA A 139 0.55 -7.18 13.79
CA ALA A 139 -0.33 -7.68 14.85
C ALA A 139 -1.81 -7.69 14.42
N GLY A 140 -2.21 -6.77 13.54
CA GLY A 140 -3.57 -6.68 13.00
C GLY A 140 -3.89 -7.68 11.90
N LEU A 141 -2.88 -8.21 11.21
CA LEU A 141 -3.09 -9.20 10.16
C LEU A 141 -3.81 -10.46 10.68
N PRO A 142 -4.69 -11.09 9.87
CA PRO A 142 -5.20 -12.43 10.12
C PRO A 142 -4.07 -13.43 10.30
N GLU A 143 -4.31 -14.46 11.07
CA GLU A 143 -3.27 -15.44 11.47
C GLU A 143 -2.66 -16.18 10.26
N PHE A 144 -3.49 -16.50 9.27
CA PHE A 144 -3.03 -17.17 8.05
C PHE A 144 -2.09 -16.27 7.23
N LEU A 145 -2.41 -14.97 7.07
CA LEU A 145 -1.54 -14.02 6.37
C LEU A 145 -0.24 -13.77 7.13
N ARG A 146 -0.31 -13.71 8.45
CA ARG A 146 0.89 -13.53 9.28
C ARG A 146 1.81 -14.74 9.17
N LYS A 147 1.26 -15.98 9.18
CA LYS A 147 2.05 -17.20 9.00
C LYS A 147 2.61 -17.33 7.59
N TRP A 148 1.86 -16.92 6.59
CA TRP A 148 2.26 -17.10 5.18
C TRP A 148 3.21 -16.00 4.68
N LEU A 149 3.00 -14.74 5.07
CA LEU A 149 3.79 -13.58 4.60
C LEU A 149 4.93 -13.22 5.57
N VAL A 150 4.65 -13.17 6.88
CA VAL A 150 5.58 -12.62 7.86
C VAL A 150 6.52 -13.68 8.41
N ALA A 151 6.03 -14.90 8.64
CA ALA A 151 6.86 -15.97 9.19
C ALA A 151 8.08 -16.30 8.31
N PRO A 152 7.97 -16.45 6.96
CA PRO A 152 9.14 -16.74 6.12
C PRO A 152 10.17 -15.59 6.16
N LEU A 153 9.72 -14.34 6.21
CA LEU A 153 10.61 -13.16 6.31
C LEU A 153 11.42 -13.15 7.61
N MET A 154 10.89 -13.76 8.67
CA MET A 154 11.52 -13.76 9.99
C MET A 154 12.32 -15.03 10.30
N THR A 155 11.91 -16.18 9.73
CA THR A 155 12.48 -17.50 10.05
C THR A 155 13.46 -18.00 8.98
N ASP A 156 13.24 -17.66 7.73
CA ASP A 156 14.14 -18.06 6.64
C ASP A 156 15.35 -17.11 6.57
N GLY A 157 16.54 -17.67 6.84
CA GLY A 157 17.78 -16.89 6.85
C GLY A 157 18.12 -16.24 5.51
N ALA A 158 17.79 -16.87 4.38
CA ALA A 158 18.02 -16.34 3.05
C ALA A 158 17.06 -15.16 2.74
N VAL A 159 15.76 -15.35 3.01
CA VAL A 159 14.72 -14.32 2.80
C VAL A 159 14.95 -13.12 3.71
N SER A 160 15.24 -13.35 4.99
CA SER A 160 15.53 -12.28 5.95
C SER A 160 16.83 -11.54 5.60
N GLY A 161 17.84 -12.25 5.09
CA GLY A 161 19.07 -11.67 4.58
C GLY A 161 18.86 -10.78 3.37
N LEU A 162 18.09 -11.25 2.40
CA LEU A 162 17.69 -10.46 1.21
C LEU A 162 16.88 -9.22 1.61
N TYR A 163 15.89 -9.39 2.48
CA TYR A 163 15.09 -8.28 3.01
C TYR A 163 15.97 -7.20 3.65
N ARG A 164 16.89 -7.59 4.55
CA ARG A 164 17.82 -6.65 5.18
C ARG A 164 18.74 -5.94 4.20
N ARG A 165 19.17 -6.63 3.13
CA ARG A 165 19.99 -5.99 2.08
C ARG A 165 19.17 -4.97 1.28
N LEU A 166 17.93 -5.32 0.89
CA LEU A 166 17.05 -4.44 0.12
C LEU A 166 16.57 -3.23 0.93
N THR A 167 16.35 -3.40 2.22
CA THR A 167 15.89 -2.32 3.13
C THR A 167 17.05 -1.55 3.78
N GLY A 168 18.30 -1.91 3.47
CA GLY A 168 19.46 -1.15 3.89
C GLY A 168 19.44 0.29 3.36
N PRO A 169 19.92 1.30 4.11
CA PRO A 169 19.78 2.71 3.73
C PRO A 169 20.38 3.01 2.36
N VAL A 170 21.54 2.44 2.04
CA VAL A 170 22.20 2.64 0.74
C VAL A 170 21.38 2.01 -0.40
N THR A 171 20.95 0.76 -0.22
CA THR A 171 20.16 0.05 -1.24
C THR A 171 18.81 0.73 -1.44
N ALA A 172 18.14 1.13 -0.37
CA ALA A 172 16.87 1.86 -0.43
C ALA A 172 17.05 3.21 -1.17
N PHE A 173 18.14 3.93 -0.92
CA PHE A 173 18.46 5.17 -1.62
C PHE A 173 18.72 4.93 -3.11
N VAL A 174 19.49 3.90 -3.46
CA VAL A 174 19.76 3.54 -4.87
C VAL A 174 18.46 3.14 -5.58
N ILE A 175 17.63 2.31 -4.96
CA ILE A 175 16.32 1.92 -5.52
C ILE A 175 15.43 3.15 -5.72
N PHE A 176 15.41 4.06 -4.75
CA PHE A 176 14.67 5.32 -4.87
C PHE A 176 15.15 6.16 -6.05
N LEU A 177 16.46 6.38 -6.20
CA LEU A 177 17.02 7.10 -7.34
C LEU A 177 16.69 6.43 -8.68
N LEU A 178 16.88 5.11 -8.78
CA LEU A 178 16.55 4.35 -9.99
C LEU A 178 15.07 4.47 -10.34
N SER A 179 14.19 4.36 -9.35
CA SER A 179 12.75 4.56 -9.54
C SER A 179 12.43 5.96 -10.05
N LEU A 180 13.08 6.98 -9.49
CA LEU A 180 12.88 8.38 -9.88
C LEU A 180 13.28 8.62 -11.34
N TYR A 181 14.46 8.12 -11.74
CA TYR A 181 14.93 8.23 -13.13
C TYR A 181 14.11 7.37 -14.09
N PHE A 182 13.67 6.18 -13.67
CA PHE A 182 12.84 5.30 -14.49
C PHE A 182 11.54 5.99 -14.95
N TRP A 183 10.87 6.71 -14.03
CA TRP A 183 9.65 7.45 -14.34
C TRP A 183 9.87 8.71 -15.20
N GLN A 184 11.12 9.16 -15.36
CA GLN A 184 11.44 10.31 -16.22
C GLN A 184 11.74 9.91 -17.67
N ILE A 185 11.78 8.61 -17.98
CA ILE A 185 12.01 8.14 -19.34
C ILE A 185 10.76 8.41 -20.19
N PRO A 186 10.85 9.21 -21.30
CA PRO A 186 9.68 9.64 -22.09
C PRO A 186 8.74 8.52 -22.55
N PRO A 187 9.21 7.33 -22.97
CA PRO A 187 8.34 6.22 -23.37
C PRO A 187 7.49 5.61 -22.25
N ILE A 188 7.80 5.92 -20.99
CA ILE A 188 7.11 5.35 -19.82
C ILE A 188 6.14 6.36 -19.22
N HIS A 189 6.37 7.65 -19.49
CA HIS A 189 5.57 8.75 -18.94
C HIS A 189 4.38 9.14 -19.85
N ASN A 190 4.37 8.71 -21.14
CA ASN A 190 3.30 8.99 -22.10
C ASN A 190 2.33 7.83 -22.22
#